data_96ca34106c038f64ec77cc41df1a6c30
#
_entry.id   96ca34106c038f64ec77cc41df1a6c30
#
_cell.length_a   1.000
_cell.length_b   1.000
_cell.length_c   1.000
_cell.angle_alpha   90.00
_cell.angle_beta   90.00
_cell.angle_gamma   90.00
#
_symmetry.space_group_name_H-M   'P 1'
#
loop_
_entity.id
_entity.type
_entity.pdbx_description
1 polymer ?
#
loop_
_entity_poly.entity_id
_entity_poly.type
_entity_poly.pdbx_seq_one_letter_code
_entity_poly.pdbx_strand_id
1 'polypeptide(L)'
;MGIFTRFSDIVNSNINAILDKAEDPEKIVRLMIQEMEDTLVEVRSAAARSIADKKDLNRKLGHLEREQGDWDSKAELALRKGREDLAKAALIEKSRASTASEILKADYAIIDEGLAKLNQDISRLEKKLLDAKARQKSLLVRHKTANSRLAARRKIHDYKIEDAMVRFEQYTRRIDDVEGRIEAYDLGLPKDLNHEFAGLEAEESVARELEALKKRVSDGADAVAKAK
;
A
#
# COMPACT_ATOMS: atom_id res chain seq x y z
N MET A 1 8.74 -8.02 25.09
CA MET A 1 7.46 -7.37 24.70
C MET A 1 6.86 -8.19 23.58
N GLY A 2 5.52 -8.41 23.59
CA GLY A 2 4.86 -9.19 22.56
C GLY A 2 4.79 -8.42 21.24
N ILE A 3 4.68 -9.14 20.10
CA ILE A 3 4.57 -8.57 18.73
C ILE A 3 3.44 -7.53 18.65
N PHE A 4 2.29 -7.84 19.23
CA PHE A 4 1.12 -6.94 19.20
C PHE A 4 1.31 -5.67 20.03
N THR A 5 2.12 -5.70 21.10
CA THR A 5 2.43 -4.49 21.88
C THR A 5 3.30 -3.55 21.07
N ARG A 6 4.39 -4.04 20.46
CA ARG A 6 5.25 -3.25 19.58
C ARG A 6 4.47 -2.66 18.41
N PHE A 7 3.62 -3.48 17.78
CA PHE A 7 2.76 -3.05 16.69
C PHE A 7 1.83 -1.91 17.11
N SER A 8 1.13 -2.07 18.24
CA SER A 8 0.24 -1.04 18.78
C SER A 8 0.98 0.25 19.11
N ASP A 9 2.17 0.14 19.71
CA ASP A 9 3.02 1.29 20.05
C ASP A 9 3.45 2.06 18.79
N ILE A 10 3.85 1.34 17.73
CA ILE A 10 4.23 1.94 16.45
C ILE A 10 3.02 2.61 15.79
N VAL A 11 1.87 1.91 15.73
CA VAL A 11 0.65 2.44 15.11
C VAL A 11 0.15 3.69 15.83
N ASN A 12 0.28 3.76 17.15
CA ASN A 12 -0.17 4.91 17.94
C ASN A 12 0.90 6.00 18.12
N SER A 13 2.16 5.72 17.79
CA SER A 13 3.25 6.69 17.95
C SER A 13 3.09 7.92 17.04
N ASN A 14 3.47 9.08 17.55
CA ASN A 14 3.59 10.29 16.76
C ASN A 14 5.05 10.47 16.31
N ILE A 15 5.33 10.08 15.07
CA ILE A 15 6.68 10.14 14.46
C ILE A 15 7.26 11.56 14.58
N ASN A 16 6.45 12.63 14.41
CA ASN A 16 6.93 14.00 14.52
C ASN A 16 7.45 14.32 15.92
N ALA A 17 6.68 13.97 16.95
CA ALA A 17 7.07 14.28 18.33
C ALA A 17 8.34 13.53 18.76
N ILE A 18 8.61 12.37 18.16
CA ILE A 18 9.85 11.61 18.39
C ILE A 18 11.03 12.30 17.68
N LEU A 19 10.83 12.73 16.43
CA LEU A 19 11.86 13.36 15.61
C LEU A 19 12.24 14.77 16.12
N ASP A 20 11.28 15.53 16.64
CA ASP A 20 11.50 16.86 17.16
C ASP A 20 12.41 16.86 18.42
N LYS A 21 12.47 15.73 19.12
CA LYS A 21 13.29 15.54 20.33
C LYS A 21 14.58 14.77 20.06
N ALA A 22 14.80 14.30 18.85
CA ALA A 22 15.93 13.45 18.51
C ALA A 22 17.19 14.27 18.21
N GLU A 23 18.33 13.85 18.77
CA GLU A 23 19.66 14.43 18.44
C GLU A 23 20.05 14.09 16.98
N ASP A 24 19.71 12.91 16.51
CA ASP A 24 19.94 12.43 15.12
C ASP A 24 18.63 11.92 14.51
N PRO A 25 17.84 12.84 13.91
CA PRO A 25 16.54 12.48 13.31
C PRO A 25 16.67 11.47 12.17
N GLU A 26 17.76 11.51 11.39
CA GLU A 26 17.97 10.59 10.26
C GLU A 26 18.15 9.15 10.73
N LYS A 27 18.97 8.95 11.75
CA LYS A 27 19.21 7.64 12.35
C LYS A 27 17.92 7.08 12.99
N ILE A 28 17.18 7.92 13.71
CA ILE A 28 15.93 7.53 14.35
C ILE A 28 14.89 7.10 13.31
N VAL A 29 14.70 7.89 12.23
CA VAL A 29 13.75 7.51 11.17
C VAL A 29 14.15 6.19 10.52
N ARG A 30 15.45 5.95 10.29
CA ARG A 30 15.93 4.69 9.71
C ARG A 30 15.61 3.51 10.61
N LEU A 31 15.85 3.63 11.92
CA LEU A 31 15.52 2.58 12.88
C LEU A 31 14.01 2.34 12.97
N MET A 32 13.21 3.41 12.95
CA MET A 32 11.75 3.28 12.94
C MET A 32 11.22 2.58 11.69
N ILE A 33 11.78 2.89 10.51
CA ILE A 33 11.42 2.21 9.26
C ILE A 33 11.72 0.72 9.37
N GLN A 34 12.92 0.36 9.83
CA GLN A 34 13.31 -1.03 10.01
C GLN A 34 12.37 -1.76 10.97
N GLU A 35 12.08 -1.19 12.14
CA GLU A 35 11.17 -1.78 13.12
C GLU A 35 9.75 -1.94 12.55
N MET A 36 9.27 -0.98 11.76
CA MET A 36 7.98 -1.08 11.07
C MET A 36 7.97 -2.20 10.02
N GLU A 37 9.04 -2.34 9.25
CA GLU A 37 9.16 -3.40 8.24
C GLU A 37 9.20 -4.78 8.89
N ASP A 38 10.01 -4.96 9.93
CA ASP A 38 10.12 -6.20 10.68
C ASP A 38 8.78 -6.57 11.32
N THR A 39 8.13 -5.60 11.98
CA THR A 39 6.82 -5.78 12.59
C THR A 39 5.76 -6.16 11.54
N LEU A 40 5.80 -5.55 10.34
CA LEU A 40 4.87 -5.84 9.27
C LEU A 40 5.02 -7.30 8.77
N VAL A 41 6.25 -7.80 8.66
CA VAL A 41 6.51 -9.20 8.30
C VAL A 41 5.95 -10.16 9.35
N GLU A 42 6.19 -9.87 10.64
CA GLU A 42 5.70 -10.71 11.74
C GLU A 42 4.17 -10.75 11.80
N VAL A 43 3.52 -9.59 11.69
CA VAL A 43 2.05 -9.46 11.72
C VAL A 43 1.42 -10.14 10.50
N ARG A 44 2.00 -10.01 9.31
CA ARG A 44 1.54 -10.73 8.12
C ARG A 44 1.68 -12.23 8.26
N SER A 45 2.76 -12.70 8.89
CA SER A 45 2.95 -14.13 9.20
C SER A 45 1.87 -14.63 10.18
N ALA A 46 1.55 -13.85 11.21
CA ALA A 46 0.46 -14.17 12.14
C ALA A 46 -0.90 -14.19 11.42
N ALA A 47 -1.18 -13.21 10.57
CA ALA A 47 -2.40 -13.17 9.76
C ALA A 47 -2.52 -14.38 8.85
N ALA A 48 -1.42 -14.81 8.22
CA ALA A 48 -1.42 -16.00 7.37
C ALA A 48 -1.78 -17.27 8.14
N ARG A 49 -1.31 -17.41 9.39
CA ARG A 49 -1.71 -18.54 10.28
C ARG A 49 -3.21 -18.48 10.60
N SER A 50 -3.72 -17.32 11.01
CA SER A 50 -5.15 -17.16 11.29
C SER A 50 -6.03 -17.41 10.06
N ILE A 51 -5.55 -17.07 8.86
CA ILE A 51 -6.24 -17.41 7.59
C ILE A 51 -6.25 -18.94 7.37
N ALA A 52 -5.16 -19.63 7.70
CA ALA A 52 -5.11 -21.09 7.61
C ALA A 52 -6.10 -21.72 8.61
N ASP A 53 -6.13 -21.24 9.85
CA ASP A 53 -7.07 -21.70 10.89
C ASP A 53 -8.52 -21.46 10.47
N LYS A 54 -8.82 -20.27 9.92
CA LYS A 54 -10.14 -19.96 9.35
C LYS A 54 -10.56 -20.93 8.24
N LYS A 55 -9.63 -21.27 7.34
CA LYS A 55 -9.89 -22.25 6.28
C LYS A 55 -10.14 -23.65 6.85
N ASP A 56 -9.42 -24.03 7.90
CA ASP A 56 -9.60 -25.31 8.60
C ASP A 56 -10.99 -25.39 9.25
N LEU A 57 -11.39 -24.35 9.97
CA LEU A 57 -12.72 -24.28 10.55
C LEU A 57 -13.80 -24.35 9.49
N ASN A 58 -13.63 -23.66 8.37
CA ASN A 58 -14.59 -23.70 7.27
C ASN A 58 -14.72 -25.11 6.68
N ARG A 59 -13.62 -25.88 6.56
CA ARG A 59 -13.67 -27.30 6.11
C ARG A 59 -14.41 -28.16 7.12
N LYS A 60 -14.16 -27.98 8.42
CA LYS A 60 -14.84 -28.71 9.49
C LYS A 60 -16.35 -28.40 9.52
N LEU A 61 -16.71 -27.12 9.36
CA LEU A 61 -18.12 -26.72 9.22
C LEU A 61 -18.79 -27.38 8.04
N GLY A 62 -18.17 -27.38 6.87
CA GLY A 62 -18.72 -28.07 5.70
C GLY A 62 -18.81 -29.60 5.85
N HIS A 63 -17.98 -30.22 6.73
CA HIS A 63 -18.12 -31.62 7.09
C HIS A 63 -19.36 -31.84 7.98
N LEU A 64 -19.50 -31.03 9.04
CA LEU A 64 -20.65 -31.13 9.96
C LEU A 64 -21.98 -30.85 9.27
N GLU A 65 -22.02 -29.92 8.33
CA GLU A 65 -23.24 -29.64 7.52
C GLU A 65 -23.64 -30.86 6.67
N ARG A 66 -22.67 -31.52 6.06
CA ARG A 66 -22.95 -32.79 5.32
C ARG A 66 -23.42 -33.91 6.25
N GLU A 67 -22.74 -34.05 7.40
CA GLU A 67 -23.11 -35.03 8.42
C GLU A 67 -24.55 -34.80 8.94
N GLN A 68 -24.94 -33.55 9.18
CA GLN A 68 -26.31 -33.21 9.54
C GLN A 68 -27.30 -33.65 8.45
N GLY A 69 -26.99 -33.41 7.18
CA GLY A 69 -27.81 -33.83 6.04
C GLY A 69 -27.92 -35.37 5.93
N ASP A 70 -26.82 -36.08 6.17
CA ASP A 70 -26.78 -37.55 6.18
C ASP A 70 -27.63 -38.13 7.31
N TRP A 71 -27.54 -37.57 8.53
CA TRP A 71 -28.38 -38.01 9.65
C TRP A 71 -29.85 -37.69 9.43
N ASP A 72 -30.19 -36.57 8.80
CA ASP A 72 -31.56 -36.22 8.40
C ASP A 72 -32.14 -37.25 7.43
N SER A 73 -31.39 -37.56 6.39
CA SER A 73 -31.78 -38.57 5.40
C SER A 73 -31.97 -39.96 6.02
N LYS A 74 -31.10 -40.34 6.96
CA LYS A 74 -31.23 -41.59 7.73
C LYS A 74 -32.45 -41.60 8.62
N ALA A 75 -32.77 -40.49 9.28
CA ALA A 75 -33.96 -40.34 10.09
C ALA A 75 -35.25 -40.51 9.25
N GLU A 76 -35.30 -39.85 8.08
CA GLU A 76 -36.41 -40.03 7.14
C GLU A 76 -36.57 -41.49 6.65
N LEU A 77 -35.46 -42.14 6.30
CA LEU A 77 -35.49 -43.53 5.87
C LEU A 77 -36.01 -44.44 6.98
N ALA A 78 -35.57 -44.22 8.23
CA ALA A 78 -36.02 -45.00 9.38
C ALA A 78 -37.52 -44.83 9.60
N LEU A 79 -38.06 -43.61 9.51
CA LEU A 79 -39.51 -43.37 9.59
C LEU A 79 -40.29 -44.06 8.47
N ARG A 80 -39.81 -44.00 7.22
CA ARG A 80 -40.43 -44.72 6.08
C ARG A 80 -40.48 -46.23 6.29
N LYS A 81 -39.56 -46.78 7.06
CA LYS A 81 -39.47 -48.20 7.41
C LYS A 81 -40.19 -48.55 8.74
N GLY A 82 -40.88 -47.60 9.37
CA GLY A 82 -41.59 -47.80 10.65
C GLY A 82 -40.68 -47.99 11.85
N ARG A 83 -39.38 -47.58 11.73
CA ARG A 83 -38.38 -47.71 12.80
C ARG A 83 -38.20 -46.39 13.53
N GLU A 84 -39.14 -45.99 14.37
CA GLU A 84 -39.06 -44.76 15.14
C GLU A 84 -37.88 -44.70 16.13
N ASP A 85 -37.47 -45.88 16.65
CA ASP A 85 -36.30 -46.02 17.50
C ASP A 85 -35.01 -45.50 16.80
N LEU A 86 -34.79 -45.92 15.55
CA LEU A 86 -33.67 -45.52 14.76
C LEU A 86 -33.77 -44.08 14.28
N ALA A 87 -34.98 -43.60 13.99
CA ALA A 87 -35.20 -42.20 13.63
C ALA A 87 -34.83 -41.25 14.81
N LYS A 88 -35.24 -41.58 16.03
CA LYS A 88 -34.88 -40.82 17.23
C LYS A 88 -33.36 -40.81 17.47
N ALA A 89 -32.69 -41.99 17.29
CA ALA A 89 -31.23 -42.05 17.42
C ALA A 89 -30.54 -41.18 16.36
N ALA A 90 -30.97 -41.19 15.11
CA ALA A 90 -30.43 -40.37 14.04
C ALA A 90 -30.61 -38.86 14.30
N LEU A 91 -31.76 -38.45 14.83
CA LEU A 91 -32.02 -37.04 15.22
C LEU A 91 -31.14 -36.59 16.39
N ILE A 92 -30.80 -37.48 17.32
CA ILE A 92 -29.86 -37.18 18.39
C ILE A 92 -28.47 -36.91 17.82
N GLU A 93 -27.99 -37.72 16.89
CA GLU A 93 -26.68 -37.48 16.24
C GLU A 93 -26.70 -36.20 15.38
N LYS A 94 -27.79 -35.93 14.66
CA LYS A 94 -27.97 -34.65 13.95
C LYS A 94 -27.88 -33.48 14.91
N SER A 95 -28.54 -33.57 16.07
CA SER A 95 -28.48 -32.51 17.09
C SER A 95 -27.07 -32.29 17.66
N ARG A 96 -26.29 -33.38 17.87
CA ARG A 96 -24.88 -33.30 18.26
C ARG A 96 -24.04 -32.60 17.22
N ALA A 97 -24.20 -32.98 15.94
CA ALA A 97 -23.50 -32.33 14.85
C ALA A 97 -23.88 -30.84 14.70
N SER A 98 -25.16 -30.51 14.94
CA SER A 98 -25.65 -29.12 14.97
C SER A 98 -25.00 -28.30 16.09
N THR A 99 -24.96 -28.82 17.31
CA THR A 99 -24.33 -28.14 18.44
C THR A 99 -22.80 -27.92 18.19
N ALA A 100 -22.15 -28.94 17.65
CA ALA A 100 -20.73 -28.80 17.28
C ALA A 100 -20.51 -27.76 16.18
N SER A 101 -21.42 -27.67 15.20
CA SER A 101 -21.39 -26.65 14.15
C SER A 101 -21.57 -25.23 14.72
N GLU A 102 -22.48 -25.04 15.68
CA GLU A 102 -22.69 -23.72 16.32
C GLU A 102 -21.44 -23.23 17.07
N ILE A 103 -20.76 -24.12 17.79
CA ILE A 103 -19.50 -23.80 18.47
C ILE A 103 -18.44 -23.35 17.46
N LEU A 104 -18.24 -24.13 16.39
CA LEU A 104 -17.24 -23.79 15.37
C LEU A 104 -17.61 -22.52 14.59
N LYS A 105 -18.90 -22.19 14.42
CA LYS A 105 -19.34 -20.92 13.84
C LYS A 105 -18.99 -19.74 14.72
N ALA A 106 -19.11 -19.90 16.04
CA ALA A 106 -18.68 -18.87 16.99
C ALA A 106 -17.16 -18.64 16.90
N ASP A 107 -16.36 -19.72 16.90
CA ASP A 107 -14.90 -19.64 16.75
C ASP A 107 -14.50 -18.98 15.41
N TYR A 108 -15.18 -19.35 14.34
CA TYR A 108 -14.98 -18.76 13.02
C TYR A 108 -15.24 -17.25 13.02
N ALA A 109 -16.32 -16.80 13.65
CA ALA A 109 -16.65 -15.39 13.75
C ALA A 109 -15.60 -14.60 14.55
N ILE A 110 -15.07 -15.17 15.63
CA ILE A 110 -13.98 -14.56 16.41
C ILE A 110 -12.71 -14.38 15.57
N ILE A 111 -12.32 -15.41 14.83
CA ILE A 111 -11.13 -15.35 13.95
C ILE A 111 -11.36 -14.35 12.82
N ASP A 112 -12.55 -14.32 12.23
CA ASP A 112 -12.88 -13.40 11.13
C ASP A 112 -12.83 -11.94 11.58
N GLU A 113 -13.41 -11.62 12.73
CA GLU A 113 -13.34 -10.29 13.34
C GLU A 113 -11.89 -9.89 13.67
N GLY A 114 -11.12 -10.83 14.23
CA GLY A 114 -9.70 -10.61 14.53
C GLY A 114 -8.90 -10.31 13.27
N LEU A 115 -9.13 -11.06 12.19
CA LEU A 115 -8.49 -10.82 10.89
C LEU A 115 -8.89 -9.48 10.26
N ALA A 116 -10.15 -9.07 10.40
CA ALA A 116 -10.61 -7.78 9.90
C ALA A 116 -9.91 -6.63 10.62
N LYS A 117 -9.77 -6.69 11.94
CA LYS A 117 -9.02 -5.71 12.74
C LYS A 117 -7.54 -5.69 12.34
N LEU A 118 -6.93 -6.87 12.22
CA LEU A 118 -5.52 -7.01 11.85
C LEU A 118 -5.24 -6.42 10.45
N ASN A 119 -6.13 -6.62 9.49
CA ASN A 119 -6.01 -6.03 8.15
C ASN A 119 -6.09 -4.49 8.17
N GLN A 120 -6.97 -3.92 9.00
CA GLN A 120 -7.04 -2.47 9.18
C GLN A 120 -5.75 -1.92 9.77
N ASP A 121 -5.21 -2.60 10.76
CA ASP A 121 -4.00 -2.19 11.44
C ASP A 121 -2.77 -2.34 10.52
N ILE A 122 -2.66 -3.41 9.74
CA ILE A 122 -1.65 -3.57 8.69
C ILE A 122 -1.71 -2.37 7.73
N SER A 123 -2.89 -2.01 7.25
CA SER A 123 -3.06 -0.87 6.35
C SER A 123 -2.64 0.47 6.98
N ARG A 124 -2.89 0.65 8.29
CA ARG A 124 -2.42 1.82 9.03
C ARG A 124 -0.90 1.86 9.15
N LEU A 125 -0.28 0.71 9.43
CA LEU A 125 1.18 0.60 9.53
C LEU A 125 1.85 0.84 8.18
N GLU A 126 1.30 0.31 7.09
CA GLU A 126 1.79 0.55 5.72
C GLU A 126 1.77 2.04 5.35
N LYS A 127 0.70 2.75 5.69
CA LYS A 127 0.63 4.22 5.50
C LYS A 127 1.70 4.93 6.29
N LYS A 128 1.88 4.58 7.57
CA LYS A 128 2.93 5.18 8.40
C LYS A 128 4.34 4.88 7.89
N LEU A 129 4.56 3.66 7.39
CA LEU A 129 5.83 3.28 6.77
C LEU A 129 6.11 4.13 5.52
N LEU A 130 5.10 4.37 4.68
CA LEU A 130 5.21 5.23 3.52
C LEU A 130 5.57 6.68 3.93
N ASP A 131 4.87 7.20 4.94
CA ASP A 131 5.13 8.54 5.48
C ASP A 131 6.53 8.65 6.09
N ALA A 132 6.98 7.63 6.84
CA ALA A 132 8.33 7.59 7.40
C ALA A 132 9.41 7.58 6.30
N LYS A 133 9.22 6.79 5.24
CA LYS A 133 10.12 6.74 4.07
C LYS A 133 10.17 8.09 3.33
N ALA A 134 9.03 8.75 3.16
CA ALA A 134 8.97 10.07 2.55
C ALA A 134 9.74 11.11 3.39
N ARG A 135 9.60 11.06 4.72
CA ARG A 135 10.34 11.93 5.65
C ARG A 135 11.84 11.65 5.63
N GLN A 136 12.24 10.38 5.64
CA GLN A 136 13.63 10.00 5.50
C GLN A 136 14.25 10.64 4.25
N LYS A 137 13.57 10.52 3.10
CA LYS A 137 14.01 11.13 1.85
C LYS A 137 14.14 12.66 1.97
N SER A 138 13.16 13.30 2.61
CA SER A 138 13.19 14.77 2.84
C SER A 138 14.34 15.19 3.74
N LEU A 139 14.62 14.45 4.83
CA LEU A 139 15.75 14.72 5.74
C LEU A 139 17.09 14.56 5.02
N LEU A 140 17.27 13.48 4.23
CA LEU A 140 18.47 13.26 3.42
C LEU A 140 18.71 14.41 2.44
N VAL A 141 17.67 14.88 1.74
CA VAL A 141 17.79 16.01 0.81
C VAL A 141 18.15 17.29 1.56
N ARG A 142 17.51 17.57 2.70
CA ARG A 142 17.81 18.74 3.52
C ARG A 142 19.25 18.71 4.05
N HIS A 143 19.68 17.56 4.56
CA HIS A 143 21.06 17.37 5.06
C HIS A 143 22.08 17.59 3.95
N LYS A 144 21.87 16.96 2.77
CA LYS A 144 22.73 17.14 1.61
C LYS A 144 22.79 18.62 1.17
N THR A 145 21.63 19.29 1.12
CA THR A 145 21.55 20.71 0.74
C THR A 145 22.24 21.62 1.79
N ALA A 146 22.03 21.34 3.08
CA ALA A 146 22.69 22.10 4.16
C ALA A 146 24.21 21.94 4.11
N ASN A 147 24.72 20.71 3.91
CA ASN A 147 26.14 20.43 3.76
C ASN A 147 26.72 21.09 2.52
N SER A 148 26.01 21.06 1.39
CA SER A 148 26.45 21.73 0.16
C SER A 148 26.52 23.26 0.35
N ARG A 149 25.51 23.85 1.02
CA ARG A 149 25.52 25.29 1.37
C ARG A 149 26.67 25.64 2.32
N LEU A 150 26.92 24.80 3.34
CA LEU A 150 28.03 25.00 4.26
C LEU A 150 29.38 24.92 3.54
N ALA A 151 29.57 23.93 2.68
CA ALA A 151 30.77 23.77 1.87
C ALA A 151 30.98 24.96 0.92
N ALA A 152 29.89 25.43 0.28
CA ALA A 152 29.95 26.62 -0.58
C ALA A 152 30.33 27.88 0.23
N ARG A 153 29.71 28.09 1.41
CA ARG A 153 30.04 29.25 2.28
C ARG A 153 31.47 29.19 2.80
N ARG A 154 31.98 28.02 3.20
CA ARG A 154 33.38 27.84 3.59
C ARG A 154 34.30 28.20 2.44
N LYS A 155 34.03 27.70 1.23
CA LYS A 155 34.83 28.04 0.03
C LYS A 155 34.79 29.56 -0.27
N ILE A 156 33.63 30.19 -0.16
CA ILE A 156 33.51 31.65 -0.38
C ILE A 156 34.31 32.45 0.69
N HIS A 157 34.36 31.93 1.92
CA HIS A 157 35.08 32.63 3.02
C HIS A 157 36.61 32.42 2.93
N ASP A 158 37.04 31.26 2.46
CA ASP A 158 38.46 30.89 2.35
C ASP A 158 39.17 31.45 1.10
N TYR A 159 38.39 31.89 0.08
CA TYR A 159 38.95 32.42 -1.16
C TYR A 159 38.78 33.93 -1.24
N LYS A 160 39.94 34.65 -1.37
CA LYS A 160 39.98 36.03 -1.84
C LYS A 160 39.30 36.09 -3.22
N ILE A 161 38.47 37.08 -3.42
CA ILE A 161 37.57 37.28 -4.57
C ILE A 161 38.24 37.14 -5.94
N GLU A 162 39.54 37.46 -6.06
CA GLU A 162 40.32 37.40 -7.30
C GLU A 162 40.61 35.98 -7.78
N ASP A 163 40.86 35.02 -6.88
CA ASP A 163 41.10 33.60 -7.25
C ASP A 163 39.78 32.86 -7.59
N ALA A 164 38.64 33.31 -7.09
CA ALA A 164 37.36 32.73 -7.33
C ALA A 164 36.85 32.99 -8.75
N MET A 165 37.10 34.15 -9.31
CA MET A 165 36.70 34.49 -10.69
C MET A 165 37.45 33.68 -11.75
N VAL A 166 38.76 33.48 -11.58
CA VAL A 166 39.56 32.66 -12.50
C VAL A 166 39.12 31.16 -12.49
N ARG A 167 38.77 30.68 -11.29
CA ARG A 167 38.28 29.28 -11.20
C ARG A 167 36.84 29.11 -11.67
N PHE A 168 36.00 30.13 -11.51
CA PHE A 168 34.61 30.10 -12.02
C PHE A 168 34.63 30.01 -13.56
N GLU A 169 35.46 30.81 -14.24
CA GLU A 169 35.63 30.68 -15.70
C GLU A 169 36.14 29.29 -16.13
N GLN A 170 37.04 28.68 -15.38
CA GLN A 170 37.51 27.33 -15.66
C GLN A 170 36.45 26.25 -15.46
N TYR A 171 35.56 26.44 -14.44
CA TYR A 171 34.44 25.52 -14.22
C TYR A 171 33.34 25.70 -15.26
N THR A 172 33.01 26.93 -15.63
CA THR A 172 32.05 27.22 -16.71
C THR A 172 32.52 26.57 -18.03
N ARG A 173 33.79 26.76 -18.42
CA ARG A 173 34.36 26.11 -19.61
C ARG A 173 34.30 24.58 -19.53
N ARG A 174 34.47 23.97 -18.35
CA ARG A 174 34.32 22.52 -18.18
C ARG A 174 32.88 22.05 -18.30
N ILE A 175 31.94 22.83 -17.82
CA ILE A 175 30.49 22.54 -17.97
C ILE A 175 30.11 22.65 -19.44
N ASP A 176 30.52 23.73 -20.10
CA ASP A 176 30.29 23.93 -21.54
C ASP A 176 30.92 22.80 -22.39
N ASP A 177 32.12 22.29 -21.99
CA ASP A 177 32.75 21.12 -22.67
C ASP A 177 31.98 19.82 -22.45
N VAL A 178 31.40 19.61 -21.26
CA VAL A 178 30.55 18.46 -20.95
C VAL A 178 29.18 18.57 -21.64
N GLU A 179 28.58 19.75 -21.65
CA GLU A 179 27.31 20.01 -22.37
C GLU A 179 27.52 19.87 -23.88
N GLY A 180 28.62 20.41 -24.42
CA GLY A 180 28.96 20.23 -25.83
C GLY A 180 29.24 18.77 -26.20
N ARG A 181 29.76 17.97 -25.27
CA ARG A 181 29.90 16.50 -25.46
C ARG A 181 28.55 15.79 -25.42
N ILE A 182 27.64 16.19 -24.54
CA ILE A 182 26.29 15.65 -24.50
C ILE A 182 25.54 16.00 -25.77
N GLU A 183 25.59 17.27 -26.21
CA GLU A 183 25.03 17.68 -27.50
C GLU A 183 25.65 16.97 -28.70
N ALA A 184 26.97 16.71 -28.67
CA ALA A 184 27.66 15.95 -29.72
C ALA A 184 27.23 14.46 -29.74
N TYR A 185 26.89 13.88 -28.61
CA TYR A 185 26.30 12.53 -28.53
C TYR A 185 24.85 12.53 -29.05
N ASP A 186 24.10 13.59 -28.81
CA ASP A 186 22.68 13.72 -29.29
C ASP A 186 22.63 14.05 -30.80
N LEU A 187 23.65 14.70 -31.36
CA LEU A 187 23.76 14.99 -32.80
C LEU A 187 23.95 13.72 -33.67
N GLY A 188 24.31 12.59 -33.09
CA GLY A 188 24.50 11.30 -33.78
C GLY A 188 23.29 10.35 -33.68
N LEU A 189 22.33 10.64 -32.86
CA LEU A 189 21.12 9.82 -32.73
C LEU A 189 20.09 10.27 -33.76
N PRO A 190 19.56 9.36 -34.61
CA PRO A 190 18.42 9.71 -35.46
C PRO A 190 17.28 10.09 -34.51
N LYS A 191 16.76 11.32 -34.68
CA LYS A 191 15.51 11.72 -33.98
C LYS A 191 14.50 10.60 -34.21
N ASP A 192 14.07 9.98 -33.14
CA ASP A 192 13.10 8.90 -33.23
C ASP A 192 11.79 9.49 -33.76
N LEU A 193 11.61 9.36 -35.09
CA LEU A 193 10.41 9.77 -35.81
C LEU A 193 9.14 9.22 -35.14
N ASN A 194 9.25 8.06 -34.49
CA ASN A 194 8.11 7.50 -33.72
C ASN A 194 7.71 8.37 -32.54
N HIS A 195 8.66 9.07 -31.90
CA HIS A 195 8.36 9.97 -30.79
C HIS A 195 7.74 11.30 -31.30
N GLU A 196 8.15 11.80 -32.47
CA GLU A 196 7.54 12.97 -33.09
C GLU A 196 6.12 12.64 -33.63
N PHE A 197 5.92 11.47 -34.21
CA PHE A 197 4.60 11.02 -34.65
C PHE A 197 3.67 10.74 -33.48
N ALA A 198 4.14 10.14 -32.37
CA ALA A 198 3.36 9.96 -31.15
C ALA A 198 2.95 11.32 -30.51
N GLY A 199 3.82 12.33 -30.61
CA GLY A 199 3.50 13.72 -30.21
C GLY A 199 2.38 14.33 -31.05
N LEU A 200 2.43 14.18 -32.37
CA LEU A 200 1.41 14.66 -33.30
C LEU A 200 0.06 13.95 -33.14
N GLU A 201 0.08 12.63 -32.91
CA GLU A 201 -1.14 11.86 -32.64
C GLU A 201 -1.79 12.26 -31.33
N ALA A 202 -0.98 12.55 -30.28
CA ALA A 202 -1.47 13.04 -29.01
C ALA A 202 -2.10 14.44 -29.15
N GLU A 203 -1.45 15.36 -29.89
CA GLU A 203 -2.02 16.71 -30.17
C GLU A 203 -3.33 16.64 -30.96
N GLU A 204 -3.41 15.75 -31.96
CA GLU A 204 -4.62 15.55 -32.74
C GLU A 204 -5.76 14.96 -31.90
N SER A 205 -5.44 14.04 -30.98
CA SER A 205 -6.44 13.46 -30.08
C SER A 205 -6.98 14.50 -29.09
N VAL A 206 -6.11 15.33 -28.52
CA VAL A 206 -6.49 16.44 -27.63
C VAL A 206 -7.31 17.49 -28.37
N ALA A 207 -6.97 17.80 -29.64
CA ALA A 207 -7.73 18.73 -30.45
C ALA A 207 -9.17 18.22 -30.75
N ARG A 208 -9.31 16.91 -31.04
CA ARG A 208 -10.64 16.28 -31.23
C ARG A 208 -11.48 16.27 -29.97
N GLU A 209 -10.87 15.99 -28.80
CA GLU A 209 -11.55 16.04 -27.49
C GLU A 209 -11.98 17.48 -27.16
N LEU A 210 -11.12 18.46 -27.45
CA LEU A 210 -11.43 19.88 -27.25
C LEU A 210 -12.62 20.34 -28.12
N GLU A 211 -12.67 19.91 -29.38
CA GLU A 211 -13.80 20.21 -30.25
C GLU A 211 -15.08 19.51 -29.76
N ALA A 212 -15.00 18.27 -29.35
CA ALA A 212 -16.13 17.54 -28.77
C ALA A 212 -16.65 18.20 -27.50
N LEU A 213 -15.75 18.69 -26.63
CA LEU A 213 -16.09 19.45 -25.43
C LEU A 213 -16.76 20.80 -25.78
N LYS A 214 -16.21 21.55 -26.75
CA LYS A 214 -16.81 22.79 -27.19
C LYS A 214 -18.22 22.58 -27.74
N LYS A 215 -18.45 21.50 -28.49
CA LYS A 215 -19.76 21.16 -29.05
C LYS A 215 -20.77 20.80 -27.96
N ARG A 216 -20.34 20.04 -26.93
CA ARG A 216 -21.17 19.69 -25.75
C ARG A 216 -21.54 20.93 -24.92
N VAL A 217 -20.63 21.89 -24.78
CA VAL A 217 -20.88 23.13 -24.06
C VAL A 217 -21.81 24.06 -24.85
N SER A 218 -21.68 24.13 -26.20
CA SER A 218 -22.61 24.91 -27.05
C SER A 218 -24.02 24.32 -27.08
N ASP A 219 -24.13 22.97 -27.20
CA ASP A 219 -25.43 22.27 -27.20
C ASP A 219 -26.13 22.36 -25.83
N GLY A 220 -25.33 22.37 -24.72
CA GLY A 220 -25.83 22.61 -23.36
C GLY A 220 -26.33 24.04 -23.12
N ALA A 221 -25.71 25.03 -23.76
CA ALA A 221 -26.13 26.44 -23.69
C ALA A 221 -27.43 26.67 -24.43
N ASP A 222 -27.61 26.03 -25.60
CA ASP A 222 -28.85 26.15 -26.41
C ASP A 222 -30.03 25.42 -25.74
N ALA A 223 -29.78 24.35 -24.97
CA ALA A 223 -30.81 23.66 -24.22
C ALA A 223 -31.34 24.46 -23.02
N VAL A 224 -30.48 25.28 -22.40
CA VAL A 224 -30.89 26.18 -21.29
C VAL A 224 -31.59 27.43 -21.80
N ALA A 225 -31.29 27.88 -23.03
CA ALA A 225 -31.96 29.03 -23.67
C ALA A 225 -33.38 28.72 -24.19
N LYS A 226 -33.69 27.43 -24.44
CA LYS A 226 -35.04 26.98 -24.85
C LYS A 226 -35.97 26.60 -23.68
N ALA A 227 -35.48 26.61 -22.46
CA ALA A 227 -36.24 26.29 -21.24
C ALA A 227 -36.63 27.55 -20.42
N LYS A 228 -36.47 28.73 -20.94
CA LYS A 228 -36.99 30.01 -20.44
C LYS A 228 -37.93 30.59 -21.46
#